data_cf707339380f4eaf41fc603dc222299e
#
_entry.id   cf707339380f4eaf41fc603dc222299e
#
_cell.length_a   1.000
_cell.length_b   1.000
_cell.length_c   1.000
_cell.angle_alpha   90.00
_cell.angle_beta   90.00
_cell.angle_gamma   90.00
#
_symmetry.space_group_name_H-M   'P 1'
#
loop_
_entity.id
_entity.type
_entity.pdbx_description
1 polymer ?
#
loop_
_entity_poly.entity_id
_entity_poly.type
_entity_poly.pdbx_seq_one_letter_code
_entity_poly.pdbx_strand_id
1 'polypeptide(L)'
;MAVTNALSAYARSFDERIASLVAAAESVPAFRERLRAAGVEPDEVASIDALDRIPVLTKDDLVEVQAAAPPFGGLLRADATIRRIFQSPGPLYEPELDEPDPWRWAPALAAAGFGADDIVLNTSGYHLTPLGAMFEEAVRALGGTVVPAGVGSLELQVRACVDLGATAYIGLPSYLKALLEKADELGAAGSLRFERAFVAAEPLPASLRNWLEERVAVIRQGYGTAEAGNLGYECEEKTGFHVPDDALVEVCALDTGQALWDGEEGQVVATLFRADYPLVRLGTGDLSAFMTEPCDCGRETPRLAGWLGRVGEAVKVRGMFLHPRQVRSVMSELPDVTRYRFVVEREEHRDVLRCEFVPAAGADAATLAETVKERVRSALRFNADVEPVESLEADTPVLVDSRTWD
;
A
#
# COMPACT_ATOMS: atom_id res chain seq x y z
N MET A 1 21.39 11.12 21.66
CA MET A 1 21.43 10.15 22.78
C MET A 1 20.04 9.71 23.28
N ALA A 2 19.05 10.58 23.52
CA ALA A 2 17.71 10.13 23.98
C ALA A 2 16.90 9.42 22.87
N VAL A 3 17.02 9.84 21.65
CA VAL A 3 16.28 9.32 20.48
C VAL A 3 16.77 7.93 20.06
N THR A 4 18.08 7.74 20.02
CA THR A 4 18.69 6.42 19.78
C THR A 4 18.22 5.40 20.83
N ASN A 5 17.88 5.85 22.04
CA ASN A 5 17.35 5.00 23.09
C ASN A 5 15.89 4.54 22.83
N ALA A 6 15.01 5.41 22.30
CA ALA A 6 13.59 5.05 22.05
C ALA A 6 13.46 4.09 20.87
N LEU A 7 14.14 4.36 19.74
CA LEU A 7 14.16 3.47 18.56
C LEU A 7 14.80 2.12 18.91
N SER A 8 15.90 2.12 19.67
CA SER A 8 16.52 0.88 20.13
C SER A 8 15.64 0.12 21.12
N ALA A 9 14.88 0.80 21.98
CA ALA A 9 13.94 0.16 22.89
C ALA A 9 12.76 -0.48 22.13
N TYR A 10 12.21 0.21 21.13
CA TYR A 10 11.21 -0.34 20.23
C TYR A 10 11.75 -1.59 19.52
N ALA A 11 12.89 -1.51 18.86
CA ALA A 11 13.49 -2.64 18.16
C ALA A 11 13.68 -3.86 19.08
N ARG A 12 14.27 -3.67 20.24
CA ARG A 12 14.52 -4.75 21.22
C ARG A 12 13.27 -5.32 21.85
N SER A 13 12.15 -4.61 21.85
CA SER A 13 10.87 -5.14 22.33
C SER A 13 10.38 -6.35 21.53
N PHE A 14 10.98 -6.59 20.36
CA PHE A 14 10.64 -7.72 19.47
C PHE A 14 11.58 -8.93 19.62
N ASP A 15 12.65 -8.87 20.40
CA ASP A 15 13.65 -9.94 20.48
C ASP A 15 13.04 -11.32 20.75
N GLU A 16 12.22 -11.47 21.80
CA GLU A 16 11.57 -12.73 22.12
C GLU A 16 10.62 -13.21 21.02
N ARG A 17 9.93 -12.27 20.35
CA ARG A 17 9.02 -12.57 19.23
C ARG A 17 9.78 -12.99 17.98
N ILE A 18 10.95 -12.40 17.71
CA ILE A 18 11.84 -12.76 16.60
C ILE A 18 12.29 -14.20 16.76
N ALA A 19 12.84 -14.55 17.92
CA ALA A 19 13.31 -15.91 18.20
C ALA A 19 12.18 -16.95 18.03
N SER A 20 10.99 -16.64 18.57
CA SER A 20 9.81 -17.52 18.48
C SER A 20 9.31 -17.66 17.03
N LEU A 21 9.28 -16.55 16.27
CA LEU A 21 8.86 -16.55 14.88
C LEU A 21 9.80 -17.37 14.02
N VAL A 22 11.11 -17.15 14.13
CA VAL A 22 12.13 -17.83 13.31
C VAL A 22 12.10 -19.34 13.56
N ALA A 23 12.01 -19.77 14.82
CA ALA A 23 11.89 -21.17 15.18
C ALA A 23 10.60 -21.81 14.62
N ALA A 24 9.45 -21.13 14.70
CA ALA A 24 8.18 -21.62 14.15
C ALA A 24 8.18 -21.65 12.62
N ALA A 25 8.74 -20.61 12.01
CA ALA A 25 8.78 -20.44 10.54
C ALA A 25 9.74 -21.42 9.84
N GLU A 26 10.65 -22.09 10.56
CA GLU A 26 11.50 -23.16 10.00
C GLU A 26 10.67 -24.27 9.36
N SER A 27 9.44 -24.49 9.84
CA SER A 27 8.50 -25.45 9.23
C SER A 27 7.97 -25.02 7.85
N VAL A 28 8.15 -23.74 7.46
CA VAL A 28 7.68 -23.17 6.19
C VAL A 28 8.78 -23.36 5.12
N PRO A 29 8.51 -24.09 4.02
CA PRO A 29 9.56 -24.47 3.07
C PRO A 29 10.35 -23.30 2.48
N ALA A 30 9.67 -22.26 2.03
CA ALA A 30 10.34 -21.11 1.43
C ALA A 30 11.18 -20.31 2.45
N PHE A 31 10.72 -20.20 3.69
CA PHE A 31 11.50 -19.51 4.71
C PHE A 31 12.77 -20.30 5.08
N ARG A 32 12.66 -21.60 5.24
CA ARG A 32 13.82 -22.48 5.48
C ARG A 32 14.85 -22.40 4.35
N GLU A 33 14.40 -22.32 3.10
CA GLU A 33 15.29 -22.15 1.96
C GLU A 33 16.01 -20.79 2.00
N ARG A 34 15.32 -19.71 2.39
CA ARG A 34 15.93 -18.40 2.57
C ARG A 34 17.03 -18.40 3.64
N LEU A 35 16.78 -19.05 4.79
CA LEU A 35 17.80 -19.18 5.83
C LEU A 35 19.03 -19.95 5.30
N ARG A 36 18.79 -21.08 4.62
CA ARG A 36 19.88 -21.88 4.02
C ARG A 36 20.67 -21.06 2.98
N ALA A 37 20.00 -20.33 2.10
CA ALA A 37 20.66 -19.51 1.09
C ALA A 37 21.49 -18.38 1.72
N ALA A 38 21.06 -17.85 2.86
CA ALA A 38 21.78 -16.85 3.64
C ALA A 38 22.92 -17.44 4.48
N GLY A 39 23.03 -18.79 4.58
CA GLY A 39 23.99 -19.43 5.47
C GLY A 39 23.71 -19.17 6.94
N VAL A 40 22.45 -19.07 7.33
CA VAL A 40 21.98 -18.71 8.67
C VAL A 40 21.21 -19.88 9.28
N GLU A 41 21.60 -20.31 10.47
CA GLU A 41 20.85 -21.28 11.25
C GLU A 41 19.77 -20.57 12.09
N PRO A 42 18.57 -21.18 12.29
CA PRO A 42 17.48 -20.53 13.00
C PRO A 42 17.83 -20.05 14.41
N ASP A 43 18.65 -20.78 15.14
CA ASP A 43 19.07 -20.46 16.50
C ASP A 43 20.07 -19.30 16.58
N GLU A 44 20.64 -18.92 15.45
CA GLU A 44 21.51 -17.74 15.34
C GLU A 44 20.73 -16.44 15.22
N VAL A 45 19.42 -16.48 14.95
CA VAL A 45 18.55 -15.29 14.82
C VAL A 45 17.61 -15.21 16.01
N ALA A 46 18.17 -14.79 17.14
CA ALA A 46 17.45 -14.69 18.42
C ALA A 46 17.14 -13.24 18.85
N SER A 47 17.50 -12.24 18.04
CA SER A 47 17.31 -10.82 18.37
C SER A 47 17.28 -9.95 17.12
N ILE A 48 16.89 -8.68 17.31
CA ILE A 48 16.92 -7.67 16.26
C ILE A 48 18.32 -7.50 15.63
N ASP A 49 19.38 -7.54 16.44
CA ASP A 49 20.75 -7.37 15.96
C ASP A 49 21.19 -8.51 15.03
N ALA A 50 20.57 -9.69 15.14
CA ALA A 50 20.82 -10.83 14.29
C ALA A 50 19.91 -10.91 13.06
N LEU A 51 18.80 -10.15 13.04
CA LEU A 51 17.78 -10.22 12.00
C LEU A 51 18.34 -9.75 10.64
N ASP A 52 19.30 -8.81 10.62
CA ASP A 52 19.97 -8.30 9.42
C ASP A 52 20.72 -9.40 8.63
N ARG A 53 20.99 -10.56 9.25
CA ARG A 53 21.58 -11.71 8.57
C ARG A 53 20.61 -12.37 7.58
N ILE A 54 19.31 -12.16 7.74
CA ILE A 54 18.29 -12.59 6.78
C ILE A 54 18.12 -11.48 5.74
N PRO A 55 18.43 -11.72 4.46
CA PRO A 55 18.28 -10.72 3.43
C PRO A 55 16.84 -10.19 3.32
N VAL A 56 16.68 -8.95 2.90
CA VAL A 56 15.37 -8.36 2.62
C VAL A 56 14.68 -9.18 1.51
N LEU A 57 13.44 -9.58 1.78
CA LEU A 57 12.58 -10.27 0.80
C LEU A 57 11.90 -9.20 -0.06
N THR A 58 12.34 -9.04 -1.28
CA THR A 58 11.74 -8.07 -2.20
C THR A 58 10.40 -8.55 -2.77
N LYS A 59 9.62 -7.62 -3.32
CA LYS A 59 8.40 -8.01 -4.04
C LYS A 59 8.69 -8.80 -5.31
N ASP A 60 9.80 -8.55 -5.97
CA ASP A 60 10.24 -9.33 -7.13
C ASP A 60 10.58 -10.76 -6.72
N ASP A 61 11.26 -10.97 -5.58
CA ASP A 61 11.49 -12.31 -5.03
C ASP A 61 10.19 -13.05 -4.73
N LEU A 62 9.18 -12.36 -4.16
CA LEU A 62 7.86 -12.95 -3.92
C LEU A 62 7.18 -13.40 -5.21
N VAL A 63 7.25 -12.58 -6.27
CA VAL A 63 6.71 -12.93 -7.58
C VAL A 63 7.39 -14.18 -8.13
N GLU A 64 8.72 -14.26 -8.05
CA GLU A 64 9.49 -15.42 -8.52
C GLU A 64 9.17 -16.69 -7.72
N VAL A 65 9.11 -16.59 -6.40
CA VAL A 65 8.81 -17.71 -5.50
C VAL A 65 7.39 -18.24 -5.73
N GLN A 66 6.39 -17.35 -5.87
CA GLN A 66 5.01 -17.75 -6.16
C GLN A 66 4.87 -18.33 -7.57
N ALA A 67 5.58 -17.80 -8.56
CA ALA A 67 5.57 -18.33 -9.93
C ALA A 67 6.17 -19.74 -10.00
N ALA A 68 7.22 -20.02 -9.20
CA ALA A 68 7.85 -21.31 -9.13
C ALA A 68 6.99 -22.40 -8.45
N ALA A 69 6.17 -22.03 -7.47
CA ALA A 69 5.29 -22.93 -6.73
C ALA A 69 3.94 -22.27 -6.37
N PRO A 70 3.03 -22.09 -7.34
CA PRO A 70 1.75 -21.44 -7.10
C PRO A 70 0.86 -22.19 -6.09
N PRO A 71 -0.02 -21.47 -5.32
CA PRO A 71 -0.22 -20.02 -5.37
C PRO A 71 0.72 -19.23 -4.46
N PHE A 72 1.25 -19.81 -3.38
CA PHE A 72 1.94 -19.07 -2.32
C PHE A 72 3.46 -19.33 -2.25
N GLY A 73 4.04 -20.00 -3.24
CA GLY A 73 5.49 -20.20 -3.30
C GLY A 73 6.11 -20.99 -2.14
N GLY A 74 5.31 -21.79 -1.42
CA GLY A 74 5.77 -22.49 -0.20
C GLY A 74 5.95 -21.56 1.01
N LEU A 75 5.45 -20.31 0.94
CA LEU A 75 5.46 -19.36 2.06
C LEU A 75 4.36 -19.62 3.09
N LEU A 76 3.34 -20.39 2.73
CA LEU A 76 2.23 -20.73 3.61
C LEU A 76 2.49 -22.10 4.26
N ARG A 77 2.26 -22.19 5.58
CA ARG A 77 2.32 -23.47 6.31
C ARG A 77 1.19 -24.40 5.83
N ALA A 78 1.47 -25.69 5.71
CA ALA A 78 0.58 -26.65 5.06
C ALA A 78 -0.76 -26.85 5.79
N ASP A 79 -0.84 -26.58 7.09
CA ASP A 79 -2.02 -26.70 7.94
C ASP A 79 -2.68 -25.34 8.26
N ALA A 80 -2.22 -24.27 7.63
CA ALA A 80 -2.81 -22.94 7.80
C ALA A 80 -4.25 -22.87 7.29
N THR A 81 -5.14 -22.24 8.03
CA THR A 81 -6.51 -22.03 7.62
C THR A 81 -6.66 -20.71 6.87
N ILE A 82 -7.07 -20.81 5.62
CA ILE A 82 -7.31 -19.67 4.73
C ILE A 82 -8.82 -19.39 4.68
N ARG A 83 -9.19 -18.13 4.83
CA ARG A 83 -10.57 -17.64 4.72
C ARG A 83 -10.90 -17.15 3.32
N ARG A 84 -10.01 -16.33 2.75
CA ARG A 84 -10.10 -15.76 1.40
C ARG A 84 -8.72 -15.73 0.76
N ILE A 85 -8.68 -15.69 -0.57
CA ILE A 85 -7.44 -15.49 -1.33
C ILE A 85 -7.63 -14.26 -2.19
N PHE A 86 -6.69 -13.33 -2.10
CA PHE A 86 -6.66 -12.13 -2.91
C PHE A 86 -5.52 -12.16 -3.91
N GLN A 87 -5.57 -11.27 -4.87
CA GLN A 87 -4.50 -11.02 -5.82
C GLN A 87 -4.18 -9.53 -5.80
N SER A 88 -2.98 -9.20 -5.34
CA SER A 88 -2.48 -7.83 -5.44
C SER A 88 -2.14 -7.47 -6.89
N PRO A 89 -2.06 -6.17 -7.24
CA PRO A 89 -1.72 -5.76 -8.61
C PRO A 89 -0.34 -6.19 -9.10
N GLY A 90 0.49 -6.80 -8.25
CA GLY A 90 1.84 -7.17 -8.54
C GLY A 90 2.20 -8.51 -9.19
N PRO A 91 1.41 -9.33 -9.77
CA PRO A 91 0.32 -10.21 -9.41
C PRO A 91 0.70 -11.25 -8.34
N LEU A 92 0.64 -10.86 -7.09
CA LEU A 92 0.88 -11.73 -5.94
C LEU A 92 -0.44 -12.25 -5.37
N TYR A 93 -0.46 -13.53 -4.99
CA TYR A 93 -1.57 -14.10 -4.24
C TYR A 93 -1.34 -13.90 -2.74
N GLU A 94 -2.36 -13.35 -2.08
CA GLU A 94 -2.32 -13.03 -0.65
C GLU A 94 -3.37 -13.86 0.09
N PRO A 95 -2.96 -14.73 1.03
CA PRO A 95 -3.91 -15.47 1.86
C PRO A 95 -4.43 -14.57 2.98
N GLU A 96 -5.72 -14.57 3.18
CA GLU A 96 -6.32 -14.12 4.43
C GLU A 96 -6.39 -15.29 5.39
N LEU A 97 -5.67 -15.20 6.48
CA LEU A 97 -5.70 -16.19 7.54
C LEU A 97 -6.99 -16.05 8.39
N ASP A 98 -7.44 -17.15 9.00
CA ASP A 98 -8.64 -17.16 9.82
C ASP A 98 -8.37 -16.61 11.22
N GLU A 99 -8.14 -15.30 11.29
CA GLU A 99 -7.92 -14.55 12.52
C GLU A 99 -8.66 -13.19 12.47
N PRO A 100 -8.98 -12.56 13.60
CA PRO A 100 -9.55 -11.22 13.63
C PRO A 100 -8.55 -10.18 13.14
N ASP A 101 -9.00 -9.20 12.33
CA ASP A 101 -8.19 -8.10 11.81
C ASP A 101 -6.81 -8.54 11.28
N PRO A 102 -6.76 -9.46 10.31
CA PRO A 102 -5.50 -10.07 9.89
C PRO A 102 -4.49 -9.07 9.32
N TRP A 103 -4.88 -7.88 8.97
CA TRP A 103 -3.99 -6.83 8.47
C TRP A 103 -3.72 -5.71 9.50
N ARG A 104 -4.22 -5.85 10.74
CA ARG A 104 -3.89 -4.99 11.89
C ARG A 104 -4.27 -3.52 11.70
N TRP A 105 -5.39 -3.26 11.01
CA TRP A 105 -5.89 -1.90 10.82
C TRP A 105 -6.78 -1.41 11.95
N ALA A 106 -7.31 -2.30 12.80
CA ALA A 106 -8.20 -1.91 13.89
C ALA A 106 -7.57 -0.91 14.89
N PRO A 107 -6.29 -1.05 15.32
CA PRO A 107 -5.66 -0.03 16.16
C PRO A 107 -5.55 1.34 15.49
N ALA A 108 -5.28 1.38 14.17
CA ALA A 108 -5.20 2.62 13.40
C ALA A 108 -6.58 3.31 13.31
N LEU A 109 -7.64 2.53 13.06
CA LEU A 109 -9.01 3.04 13.03
C LEU A 109 -9.46 3.51 14.41
N ALA A 110 -9.13 2.77 15.48
CA ALA A 110 -9.42 3.18 16.85
C ALA A 110 -8.72 4.52 17.20
N ALA A 111 -7.47 4.71 16.78
CA ALA A 111 -6.74 5.97 16.94
C ALA A 111 -7.39 7.14 16.16
N ALA A 112 -8.13 6.85 15.10
CA ALA A 112 -8.93 7.81 14.34
C ALA A 112 -10.35 8.00 14.93
N GLY A 113 -10.68 7.32 16.02
CA GLY A 113 -11.94 7.44 16.74
C GLY A 113 -13.07 6.55 16.20
N PHE A 114 -12.78 5.55 15.37
CA PHE A 114 -13.78 4.57 14.92
C PHE A 114 -14.15 3.61 16.05
N GLY A 115 -15.41 3.18 16.07
CA GLY A 115 -15.93 2.30 17.12
C GLY A 115 -17.21 1.58 16.74
N ALA A 116 -17.84 0.96 17.75
CA ALA A 116 -19.01 0.08 17.58
C ALA A 116 -20.28 0.81 17.06
N ASP A 117 -20.38 2.10 17.31
CA ASP A 117 -21.55 2.89 16.92
C ASP A 117 -21.42 3.42 15.46
N ASP A 118 -20.30 3.16 14.78
CA ASP A 118 -20.09 3.66 13.43
C ASP A 118 -20.76 2.79 12.36
N ILE A 119 -21.39 3.47 11.40
CA ILE A 119 -21.76 2.94 10.11
C ILE A 119 -20.76 3.49 9.10
N VAL A 120 -19.89 2.63 8.61
CA VAL A 120 -18.70 3.01 7.82
C VAL A 120 -18.93 2.75 6.35
N LEU A 121 -18.90 3.78 5.51
CA LEU A 121 -18.83 3.62 4.06
C LEU A 121 -17.39 3.23 3.68
N ASN A 122 -17.18 1.98 3.28
CA ASN A 122 -15.89 1.51 2.77
C ASN A 122 -15.89 1.51 1.24
N THR A 123 -15.17 2.47 0.65
CA THR A 123 -15.04 2.63 -0.81
C THR A 123 -13.78 1.99 -1.38
N SER A 124 -13.03 1.25 -0.57
CA SER A 124 -11.87 0.49 -1.02
C SER A 124 -12.29 -0.69 -1.93
N GLY A 125 -11.43 -1.04 -2.87
CA GLY A 125 -11.74 -2.10 -3.85
C GLY A 125 -11.88 -3.48 -3.23
N TYR A 126 -12.89 -4.25 -3.70
CA TYR A 126 -13.17 -5.64 -3.28
C TYR A 126 -12.88 -6.68 -4.38
N HIS A 127 -12.58 -6.23 -5.61
CA HIS A 127 -12.43 -7.11 -6.77
C HIS A 127 -11.00 -7.64 -6.88
N LEU A 128 -10.79 -8.85 -6.40
CA LEU A 128 -9.50 -9.56 -6.24
C LEU A 128 -8.53 -8.91 -5.24
N THR A 129 -8.48 -7.60 -5.13
CA THR A 129 -7.59 -6.88 -4.21
C THR A 129 -8.04 -6.99 -2.75
N PRO A 130 -7.14 -7.08 -1.77
CA PRO A 130 -7.50 -7.23 -0.37
C PRO A 130 -7.98 -5.94 0.31
N LEU A 131 -7.78 -4.76 -0.28
CA LEU A 131 -7.91 -3.47 0.42
C LEU A 131 -9.29 -3.27 1.07
N GLY A 132 -10.38 -3.62 0.36
CA GLY A 132 -11.74 -3.52 0.91
C GLY A 132 -11.94 -4.44 2.11
N ALA A 133 -11.47 -5.68 2.00
CA ALA A 133 -11.54 -6.67 3.07
C ALA A 133 -10.69 -6.29 4.29
N MET A 134 -9.51 -5.71 4.09
CA MET A 134 -8.63 -5.25 5.17
C MET A 134 -9.34 -4.29 6.11
N PHE A 135 -9.98 -3.27 5.55
CA PHE A 135 -10.68 -2.28 6.35
C PHE A 135 -12.02 -2.81 6.87
N GLU A 136 -12.68 -3.69 6.13
CA GLU A 136 -13.89 -4.36 6.62
C GLU A 136 -13.63 -5.16 7.89
N GLU A 137 -12.59 -6.01 7.90
CA GLU A 137 -12.23 -6.81 9.07
C GLU A 137 -11.83 -5.92 10.27
N ALA A 138 -11.11 -4.82 10.01
CA ALA A 138 -10.75 -3.87 11.06
C ALA A 138 -11.98 -3.17 11.69
N VAL A 139 -12.91 -2.69 10.88
CA VAL A 139 -14.16 -2.09 11.37
C VAL A 139 -14.97 -3.11 12.18
N ARG A 140 -15.07 -4.35 11.69
CA ARG A 140 -15.77 -5.44 12.39
C ARG A 140 -15.11 -5.80 13.72
N ALA A 141 -13.77 -5.79 13.77
CA ALA A 141 -13.02 -6.01 15.01
C ALA A 141 -13.31 -4.92 16.05
N LEU A 142 -13.63 -3.70 15.63
CA LEU A 142 -14.07 -2.60 16.52
C LEU A 142 -15.58 -2.63 16.83
N GLY A 143 -16.33 -3.60 16.28
CA GLY A 143 -17.77 -3.73 16.48
C GLY A 143 -18.63 -2.84 15.58
N GLY A 144 -18.03 -2.08 14.66
CA GLY A 144 -18.73 -1.18 13.74
C GLY A 144 -19.45 -1.93 12.60
N THR A 145 -20.33 -1.23 11.92
CA THR A 145 -21.08 -1.72 10.74
C THR A 145 -20.46 -1.23 9.46
N VAL A 146 -20.23 -2.13 8.49
CA VAL A 146 -19.62 -1.79 7.18
C VAL A 146 -20.68 -1.72 6.10
N VAL A 147 -20.62 -0.67 5.29
CA VAL A 147 -21.27 -0.57 3.98
C VAL A 147 -20.18 -0.84 2.92
N PRO A 148 -20.11 -2.05 2.35
CA PRO A 148 -19.04 -2.46 1.44
C PRO A 148 -19.29 -1.90 0.03
N ALA A 149 -19.13 -0.59 -0.13
CA ALA A 149 -19.51 0.14 -1.33
C ALA A 149 -18.52 -0.05 -2.50
N GLY A 150 -17.23 -0.25 -2.17
CA GLY A 150 -16.20 -0.36 -3.20
C GLY A 150 -16.10 0.89 -4.08
N VAL A 151 -15.46 0.73 -5.23
CA VAL A 151 -15.38 1.78 -6.26
C VAL A 151 -16.62 1.65 -7.17
N GLY A 152 -17.41 2.73 -7.33
CA GLY A 152 -18.64 2.63 -8.11
C GLY A 152 -19.36 3.96 -8.31
N SER A 153 -20.69 3.91 -8.40
CA SER A 153 -21.52 5.08 -8.61
C SER A 153 -21.55 5.98 -7.38
N LEU A 154 -20.93 7.15 -7.47
CA LEU A 154 -20.95 8.16 -6.41
C LEU A 154 -22.36 8.56 -6.01
N GLU A 155 -23.28 8.69 -6.98
CA GLU A 155 -24.67 9.03 -6.68
C GLU A 155 -25.37 7.99 -5.80
N LEU A 156 -25.21 6.70 -6.11
CA LEU A 156 -25.78 5.62 -5.28
C LEU A 156 -25.14 5.58 -3.89
N GLN A 157 -23.83 5.84 -3.81
CA GLN A 157 -23.12 5.88 -2.54
C GLN A 157 -23.56 7.05 -1.68
N VAL A 158 -23.74 8.26 -2.25
CA VAL A 158 -24.29 9.41 -1.52
C VAL A 158 -25.69 9.09 -0.98
N ARG A 159 -26.58 8.51 -1.80
CA ARG A 159 -27.91 8.12 -1.36
C ARG A 159 -27.85 7.10 -0.22
N ALA A 160 -27.01 6.06 -0.37
CA ALA A 160 -26.82 5.05 0.69
C ALA A 160 -26.32 5.67 1.99
N CYS A 161 -25.38 6.62 1.94
CA CYS A 161 -24.90 7.33 3.13
C CYS A 161 -26.02 8.09 3.85
N VAL A 162 -26.88 8.76 3.09
CA VAL A 162 -28.02 9.50 3.67
C VAL A 162 -29.04 8.56 4.25
N ASP A 163 -29.43 7.51 3.52
CA ASP A 163 -30.46 6.58 3.91
C ASP A 163 -30.07 5.72 5.13
N LEU A 164 -28.79 5.33 5.21
CA LEU A 164 -28.25 4.51 6.29
C LEU A 164 -27.71 5.34 7.46
N GLY A 165 -27.55 6.65 7.28
CA GLY A 165 -26.94 7.51 8.29
C GLY A 165 -25.47 7.21 8.52
N ALA A 166 -24.70 6.94 7.47
CA ALA A 166 -23.28 6.61 7.58
C ALA A 166 -22.50 7.70 8.32
N THR A 167 -21.78 7.31 9.38
CA THR A 167 -21.06 8.21 10.30
C THR A 167 -19.59 8.36 9.97
N ALA A 168 -19.03 7.41 9.22
CA ALA A 168 -17.61 7.37 8.92
C ALA A 168 -17.32 6.89 7.50
N TYR A 169 -16.15 7.26 7.00
CA TYR A 169 -15.66 6.93 5.68
C TYR A 169 -14.30 6.22 5.75
N ILE A 170 -14.10 5.22 4.88
CA ILE A 170 -12.78 4.62 4.62
C ILE A 170 -12.58 4.51 3.11
N GLY A 171 -11.40 4.94 2.63
CA GLY A 171 -11.02 4.83 1.22
C GLY A 171 -9.89 5.76 0.81
N LEU A 172 -9.87 6.12 -0.48
CA LEU A 172 -8.89 7.05 -1.02
C LEU A 172 -9.28 8.51 -0.69
N PRO A 173 -8.33 9.40 -0.39
CA PRO A 173 -8.65 10.80 -0.14
C PRO A 173 -9.25 11.51 -1.36
N SER A 174 -8.77 11.21 -2.57
CA SER A 174 -9.32 11.74 -3.81
C SER A 174 -10.75 11.28 -4.06
N TYR A 175 -11.07 10.02 -3.69
CA TYR A 175 -12.42 9.50 -3.82
C TYR A 175 -13.39 10.11 -2.82
N LEU A 176 -12.95 10.35 -1.57
CA LEU A 176 -13.73 11.09 -0.57
C LEU A 176 -14.09 12.49 -1.09
N LYS A 177 -13.10 13.20 -1.67
CA LYS A 177 -13.37 14.51 -2.29
C LYS A 177 -14.47 14.42 -3.34
N ALA A 178 -14.34 13.47 -4.28
CA ALA A 178 -15.33 13.29 -5.34
C ALA A 178 -16.73 12.92 -4.80
N LEU A 179 -16.79 12.13 -3.71
CA LEU A 179 -18.05 11.76 -3.06
C LEU A 179 -18.75 13.00 -2.43
N LEU A 180 -17.97 13.85 -1.75
CA LEU A 180 -18.48 15.06 -1.12
C LEU A 180 -18.92 16.08 -2.16
N GLU A 181 -18.17 16.27 -3.25
CA GLU A 181 -18.57 17.11 -4.39
C GLU A 181 -19.87 16.59 -5.04
N LYS A 182 -20.02 15.27 -5.19
CA LYS A 182 -21.25 14.67 -5.69
C LYS A 182 -22.42 14.91 -4.73
N ALA A 183 -22.21 14.90 -3.43
CA ALA A 183 -23.25 15.25 -2.46
C ALA A 183 -23.67 16.72 -2.57
N ASP A 184 -22.72 17.64 -2.82
CA ASP A 184 -23.02 19.05 -3.09
C ASP A 184 -23.89 19.19 -4.37
N GLU A 185 -23.51 18.55 -5.47
CA GLU A 185 -24.28 18.54 -6.74
C GLU A 185 -25.71 18.02 -6.57
N LEU A 186 -25.92 17.02 -5.72
CA LEU A 186 -27.23 16.43 -5.45
C LEU A 186 -28.03 17.20 -4.39
N GLY A 187 -27.48 18.28 -3.79
CA GLY A 187 -28.08 19.00 -2.68
C GLY A 187 -28.19 18.18 -1.40
N ALA A 188 -27.42 17.12 -1.25
CA ALA A 188 -27.44 16.17 -0.15
C ALA A 188 -26.36 16.41 0.91
N ALA A 189 -25.44 17.37 0.71
CA ALA A 189 -24.31 17.62 1.60
C ALA A 189 -24.74 17.83 3.06
N GLY A 190 -25.80 18.59 3.31
CA GLY A 190 -26.32 18.81 4.66
C GLY A 190 -26.96 17.58 5.33
N SER A 191 -27.13 16.48 4.59
CA SER A 191 -27.68 15.21 5.06
C SER A 191 -26.60 14.15 5.32
N LEU A 192 -25.38 14.35 4.84
CA LEU A 192 -24.24 13.49 5.18
C LEU A 192 -23.84 13.70 6.64
N ARG A 193 -23.49 12.61 7.31
CA ARG A 193 -23.17 12.61 8.74
C ARG A 193 -21.75 12.13 9.03
N PHE A 194 -20.84 12.23 8.07
CA PHE A 194 -19.46 11.84 8.30
C PHE A 194 -18.81 12.71 9.38
N GLU A 195 -18.52 12.09 10.51
CA GLU A 195 -17.77 12.67 11.62
C GLU A 195 -16.29 12.45 11.46
N ARG A 196 -15.92 11.33 10.85
CA ARG A 196 -14.54 10.90 10.67
C ARG A 196 -14.30 10.19 9.34
N ALA A 197 -13.07 10.31 8.85
CA ALA A 197 -12.59 9.57 7.70
C ALA A 197 -11.17 9.05 7.93
N PHE A 198 -10.94 7.81 7.52
CA PHE A 198 -9.62 7.22 7.46
C PHE A 198 -9.24 7.02 5.99
N VAL A 199 -8.15 7.64 5.56
CA VAL A 199 -7.73 7.60 4.16
C VAL A 199 -6.38 6.91 4.03
N ALA A 200 -6.19 6.14 2.96
CA ALA A 200 -4.96 5.42 2.70
C ALA A 200 -4.73 5.23 1.20
N ALA A 201 -3.61 4.60 0.84
CA ALA A 201 -3.24 4.20 -0.51
C ALA A 201 -2.92 5.33 -1.50
N GLU A 202 -3.18 6.58 -1.14
CA GLU A 202 -2.75 7.78 -1.87
C GLU A 202 -2.13 8.78 -0.90
N PRO A 203 -1.19 9.64 -1.35
CA PRO A 203 -0.78 10.80 -0.56
C PRO A 203 -1.95 11.73 -0.26
N LEU A 204 -1.87 12.40 0.88
CA LEU A 204 -2.83 13.41 1.30
C LEU A 204 -2.13 14.77 1.40
N PRO A 205 -2.01 15.53 0.28
CA PRO A 205 -1.38 16.84 0.31
C PRO A 205 -2.17 17.83 1.16
N ALA A 206 -1.48 18.85 1.68
CA ALA A 206 -2.05 19.81 2.60
C ALA A 206 -3.30 20.51 2.06
N SER A 207 -3.30 20.87 0.77
CA SER A 207 -4.44 21.49 0.12
C SER A 207 -5.70 20.61 0.15
N LEU A 208 -5.54 19.30 -0.17
CA LEU A 208 -6.64 18.35 -0.12
C LEU A 208 -7.07 18.05 1.33
N ARG A 209 -6.12 17.91 2.25
CA ARG A 209 -6.42 17.74 3.68
C ARG A 209 -7.28 18.89 4.21
N ASN A 210 -6.85 20.13 3.97
CA ASN A 210 -7.59 21.32 4.42
C ASN A 210 -9.01 21.33 3.87
N TRP A 211 -9.18 21.04 2.57
CA TRP A 211 -10.49 20.98 1.93
C TRP A 211 -11.40 19.90 2.55
N LEU A 212 -10.84 18.74 2.90
CA LEU A 212 -11.58 17.65 3.54
C LEU A 212 -11.94 18.00 4.99
N GLU A 213 -11.02 18.60 5.76
CA GLU A 213 -11.21 18.98 7.17
C GLU A 213 -12.24 20.10 7.37
N GLU A 214 -12.53 20.89 6.33
CA GLU A 214 -13.67 21.83 6.34
C GLU A 214 -15.03 21.10 6.33
N ARG A 215 -15.09 19.81 5.97
CA ARG A 215 -16.31 19.03 5.74
C ARG A 215 -16.46 17.82 6.64
N VAL A 216 -15.37 17.25 7.10
CA VAL A 216 -15.32 16.08 7.98
C VAL A 216 -14.42 16.39 9.16
N ALA A 217 -14.93 16.29 10.38
CA ALA A 217 -14.25 16.79 11.57
C ALA A 217 -12.91 16.10 11.87
N VAL A 218 -12.81 14.81 11.58
CA VAL A 218 -11.60 14.02 11.79
C VAL A 218 -11.15 13.37 10.49
N ILE A 219 -9.99 13.76 9.98
CA ILE A 219 -9.32 13.11 8.87
C ILE A 219 -8.01 12.52 9.39
N ARG A 220 -7.80 11.21 9.19
CA ARG A 220 -6.55 10.52 9.51
C ARG A 220 -6.09 9.70 8.32
N GLN A 221 -4.78 9.58 8.19
CA GLN A 221 -4.14 8.82 7.11
C GLN A 221 -3.43 7.60 7.67
N GLY A 222 -3.43 6.51 6.88
CA GLY A 222 -2.64 5.31 7.16
C GLY A 222 -1.71 4.93 6.02
N TYR A 223 -0.66 4.22 6.37
CA TYR A 223 0.32 3.65 5.45
C TYR A 223 0.39 2.14 5.63
N GLY A 224 0.42 1.43 4.52
CA GLY A 224 0.55 -0.03 4.51
C GLY A 224 0.54 -0.61 3.10
N THR A 225 0.73 -1.92 3.00
CA THR A 225 0.76 -2.64 1.74
C THR A 225 -0.23 -3.81 1.75
N ALA A 226 -0.51 -4.37 0.57
CA ALA A 226 -1.39 -5.53 0.43
C ALA A 226 -0.86 -6.73 1.22
N GLU A 227 0.45 -6.94 1.17
CA GLU A 227 1.13 -8.08 1.77
C GLU A 227 1.29 -7.91 3.30
N ALA A 228 1.65 -6.71 3.73
CA ALA A 228 2.00 -6.46 5.12
C ALA A 228 0.85 -5.86 5.96
N GLY A 229 -0.20 -5.32 5.35
CA GLY A 229 -1.25 -4.61 6.08
C GLY A 229 -0.77 -3.26 6.62
N ASN A 230 -1.24 -2.90 7.83
CA ASN A 230 -0.86 -1.65 8.49
C ASN A 230 0.62 -1.64 8.87
N LEU A 231 1.32 -0.60 8.43
CA LEU A 231 2.72 -0.31 8.77
C LEU A 231 2.88 1.08 9.40
N GLY A 232 1.81 1.85 9.44
CA GLY A 232 1.82 3.14 10.09
C GLY A 232 0.51 3.91 9.97
N TYR A 233 0.22 4.74 10.96
CA TYR A 233 -0.99 5.54 11.00
C TYR A 233 -0.77 6.87 11.73
N GLU A 234 -1.52 7.87 11.31
CA GLU A 234 -1.53 9.17 11.99
C GLU A 234 -2.27 9.11 13.32
N CYS A 235 -1.71 9.80 14.30
CA CYS A 235 -2.37 10.18 15.52
C CYS A 235 -3.05 11.56 15.38
N GLU A 236 -3.55 12.11 16.50
CA GLU A 236 -4.15 13.44 16.58
C GLU A 236 -3.21 14.58 16.17
N GLU A 237 -1.90 14.42 16.34
CA GLU A 237 -0.89 15.40 15.97
C GLU A 237 -0.61 15.48 14.46
N LYS A 238 -1.01 14.46 13.69
CA LYS A 238 -0.88 14.38 12.21
C LYS A 238 0.57 14.56 11.70
N THR A 239 1.55 14.26 12.55
CA THR A 239 2.97 14.40 12.23
C THR A 239 3.62 13.03 12.09
N GLY A 240 3.71 12.53 10.86
CA GLY A 240 4.22 11.20 10.57
C GLY A 240 3.27 10.06 10.93
N PHE A 241 3.74 8.83 10.77
CA PHE A 241 2.95 7.62 10.98
C PHE A 241 3.53 6.81 12.13
N HIS A 242 2.79 6.64 13.22
CA HIS A 242 3.13 5.69 14.27
C HIS A 242 3.13 4.28 13.72
N VAL A 243 4.25 3.56 13.89
CA VAL A 243 4.31 2.15 13.49
C VAL A 243 3.50 1.28 14.47
N PRO A 244 2.93 0.16 14.01
CA PRO A 244 2.22 -0.77 14.88
C PRO A 244 3.16 -1.44 15.88
N ASP A 245 2.64 -1.89 17.00
CA ASP A 245 3.37 -2.64 18.04
C ASP A 245 3.32 -4.16 17.85
N ASP A 246 2.54 -4.64 16.89
CA ASP A 246 2.37 -6.06 16.56
C ASP A 246 3.08 -6.50 15.28
N ALA A 247 3.74 -5.59 14.57
CA ALA A 247 4.66 -5.86 13.47
C ALA A 247 5.94 -5.05 13.66
N LEU A 248 7.09 -5.66 13.41
CA LEU A 248 8.36 -4.94 13.39
C LEU A 248 8.47 -4.19 12.08
N VAL A 249 8.60 -2.89 12.15
CA VAL A 249 8.89 -2.00 11.03
C VAL A 249 10.32 -1.50 11.16
N GLU A 250 11.10 -1.70 10.11
CA GLU A 250 12.49 -1.26 9.97
C GLU A 250 12.57 -0.24 8.82
N VAL A 251 13.53 0.67 8.89
CA VAL A 251 14.00 1.43 7.73
C VAL A 251 15.39 0.90 7.42
N CYS A 252 15.61 0.38 6.22
CA CYS A 252 16.85 -0.32 5.87
C CYS A 252 17.61 0.37 4.75
N ALA A 253 18.93 0.38 4.85
CA ALA A 253 19.81 0.84 3.79
C ALA A 253 19.61 0.05 2.50
N LEU A 254 19.59 0.74 1.37
CA LEU A 254 19.25 0.14 0.06
C LEU A 254 20.32 -0.81 -0.46
N ASP A 255 21.57 -0.56 -0.13
CA ASP A 255 22.75 -1.31 -0.59
C ASP A 255 23.08 -2.53 0.28
N THR A 256 22.92 -2.40 1.60
CA THR A 256 23.29 -3.44 2.56
C THR A 256 22.09 -4.19 3.14
N GLY A 257 20.90 -3.57 3.11
CA GLY A 257 19.71 -4.08 3.79
C GLY A 257 19.78 -3.95 5.32
N GLN A 258 20.82 -3.34 5.89
CA GLN A 258 20.94 -3.13 7.33
C GLN A 258 19.94 -2.11 7.85
N ALA A 259 19.40 -2.34 9.04
CA ALA A 259 18.45 -1.44 9.67
C ALA A 259 19.10 -0.11 10.12
N LEU A 260 18.43 0.99 9.82
CA LEU A 260 18.80 2.37 10.14
C LEU A 260 17.92 2.88 11.29
N TRP A 261 18.52 3.12 12.45
CA TRP A 261 17.80 3.55 13.66
C TRP A 261 18.14 5.01 14.06
N ASP A 262 18.61 5.80 13.13
CA ASP A 262 19.16 7.16 13.37
C ASP A 262 18.39 8.27 12.62
N GLY A 263 17.35 7.90 11.85
CA GLY A 263 16.55 8.83 11.06
C GLY A 263 17.06 9.03 9.64
N GLU A 264 18.04 8.26 9.19
CA GLU A 264 18.42 8.23 7.77
C GLU A 264 17.32 7.61 6.91
N GLU A 265 17.25 8.04 5.65
CA GLU A 265 16.28 7.54 4.67
C GLU A 265 16.68 6.15 4.17
N GLY A 266 15.70 5.27 4.07
CA GLY A 266 15.89 3.92 3.57
C GLY A 266 14.58 3.27 3.16
N GLN A 267 14.66 2.01 2.75
CA GLN A 267 13.49 1.20 2.41
C GLN A 267 12.74 0.79 3.68
N VAL A 268 11.41 0.93 3.65
CA VAL A 268 10.56 0.36 4.70
C VAL A 268 10.52 -1.16 4.54
N VAL A 269 10.90 -1.86 5.60
CA VAL A 269 10.95 -3.31 5.68
C VAL A 269 10.08 -3.77 6.85
N ALA A 270 9.29 -4.82 6.67
CA ALA A 270 8.38 -5.31 7.68
C ALA A 270 8.62 -6.78 8.01
N THR A 271 8.57 -7.11 9.30
CA THR A 271 8.52 -8.50 9.78
C THR A 271 7.19 -8.73 10.48
N LEU A 272 6.39 -9.66 9.95
CA LEU A 272 5.10 -10.05 10.48
C LEU A 272 5.22 -11.27 11.37
N PHE A 273 4.73 -11.19 12.60
CA PHE A 273 4.83 -12.27 13.59
C PHE A 273 3.73 -13.33 13.40
N ARG A 274 3.68 -13.92 12.19
CA ARG A 274 2.73 -14.97 11.80
C ARG A 274 3.49 -16.24 11.42
N ALA A 275 3.41 -17.27 12.25
CA ALA A 275 4.06 -18.55 11.98
C ALA A 275 3.49 -19.27 10.75
N ASP A 276 2.22 -19.01 10.42
CA ASP A 276 1.52 -19.67 9.31
C ASP A 276 1.87 -19.08 7.94
N TYR A 277 2.21 -17.79 7.91
CA TYR A 277 2.63 -17.05 6.72
C TYR A 277 3.72 -16.04 7.10
N PRO A 278 4.95 -16.52 7.36
CA PRO A 278 6.04 -15.70 7.89
C PRO A 278 6.64 -14.80 6.81
N LEU A 279 6.19 -13.56 6.75
CA LEU A 279 6.85 -12.52 5.96
C LEU A 279 7.91 -11.84 6.83
N VAL A 280 9.10 -12.42 6.84
CA VAL A 280 10.25 -11.92 7.61
C VAL A 280 11.07 -11.02 6.71
N ARG A 281 11.30 -9.78 7.14
CA ARG A 281 12.03 -8.74 6.41
C ARG A 281 11.50 -8.52 5.00
N LEU A 282 10.20 -8.33 4.87
CA LEU A 282 9.56 -7.98 3.61
C LEU A 282 9.84 -6.51 3.25
N GLY A 283 10.54 -6.27 2.17
CA GLY A 283 10.75 -4.95 1.60
C GLY A 283 9.48 -4.45 0.89
N THR A 284 8.96 -3.32 1.32
CA THR A 284 7.74 -2.75 0.74
C THR A 284 7.96 -2.13 -0.64
N GLY A 285 9.20 -1.78 -0.95
CA GLY A 285 9.56 -0.97 -2.11
C GLY A 285 9.30 0.53 -1.91
N ASP A 286 8.88 0.96 -0.72
CA ASP A 286 8.68 2.37 -0.37
C ASP A 286 9.83 2.89 0.47
N LEU A 287 10.15 4.18 0.33
CA LEU A 287 11.15 4.89 1.12
C LEU A 287 10.50 5.65 2.27
N SER A 288 11.15 5.65 3.41
CA SER A 288 10.82 6.48 4.57
C SER A 288 12.06 6.71 5.43
N ALA A 289 11.88 7.42 6.54
CA ALA A 289 12.86 7.60 7.60
C ALA A 289 12.14 7.56 8.94
N PHE A 290 12.81 7.15 10.01
CA PHE A 290 12.27 7.34 11.35
C PHE A 290 12.37 8.78 11.80
N MET A 291 11.29 9.32 12.35
CA MET A 291 11.33 10.61 13.03
C MET A 291 12.06 10.46 14.35
N THR A 292 12.96 11.37 14.61
CA THR A 292 13.81 11.32 15.80
C THR A 292 13.18 12.00 17.02
N GLU A 293 12.23 12.90 16.83
CA GLU A 293 11.56 13.59 17.91
C GLU A 293 10.35 12.76 18.45
N PRO A 294 10.11 12.74 19.78
CA PRO A 294 8.94 12.11 20.34
C PRO A 294 7.66 12.78 19.85
N CYS A 295 6.53 12.07 19.93
CA CYS A 295 5.23 12.63 19.57
C CYS A 295 4.53 13.20 20.81
N ASP A 296 3.92 14.38 20.68
CA ASP A 296 3.16 15.01 21.77
C ASP A 296 1.89 14.24 22.13
N CYS A 297 1.43 13.31 21.27
CA CYS A 297 0.29 12.43 21.56
C CYS A 297 0.55 11.40 22.68
N GLY A 298 1.80 11.26 23.13
CA GLY A 298 2.19 10.36 24.22
C GLY A 298 2.33 8.88 23.86
N ARG A 299 2.13 8.49 22.58
CA ARG A 299 2.41 7.11 22.13
C ARG A 299 3.88 6.83 22.11
N GLU A 300 4.28 5.66 22.60
CA GLU A 300 5.69 5.25 22.70
C GLU A 300 6.25 4.66 21.40
N THR A 301 5.38 4.23 20.46
CA THR A 301 5.83 3.69 19.17
C THR A 301 6.46 4.78 18.31
N PRO A 302 7.57 4.48 17.62
CA PRO A 302 8.22 5.45 16.75
C PRO A 302 7.34 5.82 15.57
N ARG A 303 7.73 6.88 14.86
CA ARG A 303 7.01 7.37 13.69
C ARG A 303 7.88 7.34 12.46
N LEU A 304 7.30 6.87 11.37
CA LEU A 304 7.84 7.12 10.02
C LEU A 304 7.51 8.56 9.60
N ALA A 305 8.45 9.21 8.91
CA ALA A 305 8.27 10.58 8.40
C ALA A 305 7.17 10.69 7.31
N GLY A 306 6.71 9.57 6.80
CA GLY A 306 5.74 9.48 5.71
C GLY A 306 6.32 8.74 4.51
N TRP A 307 5.61 8.79 3.40
CA TRP A 307 6.09 8.23 2.15
C TRP A 307 7.03 9.23 1.46
N LEU A 308 8.31 8.85 1.29
CA LEU A 308 9.35 9.70 0.69
C LEU A 308 9.64 9.35 -0.78
N GLY A 309 9.12 8.22 -1.27
CA GLY A 309 9.35 7.78 -2.64
C GLY A 309 9.32 6.26 -2.77
N ARG A 310 9.88 5.74 -3.87
CA ARG A 310 9.96 4.31 -4.12
C ARG A 310 11.36 3.83 -4.45
N VAL A 311 11.65 2.63 -3.94
CA VAL A 311 12.80 1.85 -4.38
C VAL A 311 12.48 1.28 -5.75
N GLY A 312 13.22 1.71 -6.79
CA GLY A 312 13.03 1.21 -8.15
C GLY A 312 12.03 2.01 -8.99
N GLU A 313 11.73 1.47 -10.16
CA GLU A 313 11.03 2.19 -11.24
C GLU A 313 9.49 2.07 -11.24
N ALA A 314 8.89 1.34 -10.29
CA ALA A 314 7.43 1.16 -10.28
C ALA A 314 6.72 2.41 -9.78
N VAL A 315 5.68 2.83 -10.49
CA VAL A 315 4.89 4.02 -10.16
C VAL A 315 3.48 3.61 -9.73
N LYS A 316 3.01 4.15 -8.60
CA LYS A 316 1.64 3.95 -8.14
C LYS A 316 0.71 4.92 -8.85
N VAL A 317 -0.32 4.40 -9.53
CA VAL A 317 -1.33 5.19 -10.25
C VAL A 317 -2.71 4.77 -9.78
N ARG A 318 -3.49 5.68 -9.21
CA ARG A 318 -4.87 5.41 -8.73
C ARG A 318 -4.96 4.17 -7.82
N GLY A 319 -3.99 4.02 -6.91
CA GLY A 319 -3.95 2.88 -5.97
C GLY A 319 -3.35 1.58 -6.52
N MET A 320 -3.09 1.46 -7.82
CA MET A 320 -2.47 0.31 -8.46
C MET A 320 -1.03 0.63 -8.87
N PHE A 321 -0.15 -0.38 -8.84
CA PHE A 321 1.22 -0.21 -9.30
C PHE A 321 1.35 -0.49 -10.78
N LEU A 322 1.97 0.44 -11.50
CA LEU A 322 2.39 0.25 -12.86
C LEU A 322 3.91 0.04 -12.87
N HIS A 323 4.33 -1.11 -13.36
CA HIS A 323 5.74 -1.48 -13.41
C HIS A 323 6.28 -1.35 -14.83
N PRO A 324 7.53 -0.85 -15.05
CA PRO A 324 8.14 -0.79 -16.38
C PRO A 324 8.14 -2.13 -17.13
N ARG A 325 8.27 -3.25 -16.43
CA ARG A 325 8.16 -4.59 -17.02
C ARG A 325 6.78 -4.85 -17.63
N GLN A 326 5.71 -4.46 -16.94
CA GLN A 326 4.33 -4.61 -17.44
C GLN A 326 4.12 -3.74 -18.68
N VAL A 327 4.62 -2.50 -18.65
CA VAL A 327 4.59 -1.58 -19.79
C VAL A 327 5.34 -2.20 -20.97
N ARG A 328 6.57 -2.65 -20.76
CA ARG A 328 7.38 -3.30 -21.84
C ARG A 328 6.69 -4.52 -22.41
N SER A 329 6.10 -5.39 -21.57
CA SER A 329 5.39 -6.59 -22.01
C SER A 329 4.22 -6.24 -22.92
N VAL A 330 3.38 -5.30 -22.53
CA VAL A 330 2.20 -4.89 -23.29
C VAL A 330 2.58 -4.21 -24.59
N MET A 331 3.56 -3.31 -24.56
CA MET A 331 3.98 -2.55 -25.73
C MET A 331 4.77 -3.41 -26.73
N SER A 332 5.43 -4.49 -26.29
CA SER A 332 6.10 -5.45 -27.18
C SER A 332 5.15 -6.22 -28.09
N GLU A 333 3.86 -6.28 -27.74
CA GLU A 333 2.81 -6.90 -28.56
C GLU A 333 2.27 -5.96 -29.67
N LEU A 334 2.77 -4.72 -29.73
CA LEU A 334 2.35 -3.68 -30.68
C LEU A 334 3.50 -3.33 -31.63
N PRO A 335 3.72 -4.11 -32.70
CA PRO A 335 4.88 -3.97 -33.58
C PRO A 335 4.94 -2.63 -34.31
N ASP A 336 3.80 -1.96 -34.47
CA ASP A 336 3.70 -0.65 -35.10
C ASP A 336 4.03 0.52 -34.16
N VAL A 337 4.38 0.24 -32.88
CA VAL A 337 4.93 1.21 -31.93
C VAL A 337 6.44 1.04 -31.84
N THR A 338 7.19 2.04 -32.27
CA THR A 338 8.65 1.97 -32.27
C THR A 338 9.31 2.43 -30.99
N ARG A 339 8.70 3.41 -30.33
CA ARG A 339 9.09 3.93 -29.00
C ARG A 339 7.86 4.37 -28.23
N TYR A 340 7.97 4.37 -26.92
CA TYR A 340 6.88 4.80 -26.05
C TYR A 340 7.43 5.28 -24.71
N ARG A 341 6.63 6.10 -24.03
CA ARG A 341 6.83 6.56 -22.66
C ARG A 341 5.48 6.67 -21.98
N PHE A 342 5.41 6.20 -20.74
CA PHE A 342 4.29 6.42 -19.86
C PHE A 342 4.68 7.47 -18.84
N VAL A 343 3.85 8.49 -18.66
CA VAL A 343 4.06 9.57 -17.70
C VAL A 343 2.87 9.57 -16.73
N VAL A 344 3.17 9.54 -15.44
CA VAL A 344 2.17 9.73 -14.40
C VAL A 344 2.22 11.18 -13.95
N GLU A 345 1.12 11.87 -14.12
CA GLU A 345 0.92 13.27 -13.76
C GLU A 345 -0.19 13.38 -12.71
N ARG A 346 -0.35 14.57 -12.14
CA ARG A 346 -1.44 14.85 -11.20
C ARG A 346 -2.19 16.08 -11.63
N GLU A 347 -3.50 15.92 -11.88
CA GLU A 347 -4.40 16.99 -12.25
C GLU A 347 -5.56 17.05 -11.26
N GLU A 348 -5.82 18.19 -10.64
CA GLU A 348 -6.91 18.38 -9.67
C GLU A 348 -6.97 17.26 -8.60
N HIS A 349 -5.82 16.90 -8.02
CA HIS A 349 -5.66 15.82 -7.03
C HIS A 349 -5.95 14.40 -7.54
N ARG A 350 -6.02 14.19 -8.86
CA ARG A 350 -6.21 12.87 -9.48
C ARG A 350 -4.99 12.48 -10.29
N ASP A 351 -4.59 11.22 -10.18
CA ASP A 351 -3.53 10.69 -11.03
C ASP A 351 -4.05 10.54 -12.46
N VAL A 352 -3.28 11.08 -13.41
CA VAL A 352 -3.48 10.93 -14.85
C VAL A 352 -2.33 10.10 -15.41
N LEU A 353 -2.66 9.08 -16.17
CA LEU A 353 -1.68 8.28 -16.91
C LEU A 353 -1.71 8.69 -18.37
N ARG A 354 -0.59 9.23 -18.86
CA ARG A 354 -0.40 9.59 -20.26
C ARG A 354 0.54 8.57 -20.91
N CYS A 355 0.20 8.14 -22.11
CA CYS A 355 1.06 7.28 -22.95
C CYS A 355 1.43 8.05 -24.21
N GLU A 356 2.68 8.43 -24.34
CA GLU A 356 3.26 8.99 -25.56
C GLU A 356 3.91 7.85 -26.36
N PHE A 357 3.65 7.78 -27.66
CA PHE A 357 4.26 6.75 -28.49
C PHE A 357 4.65 7.27 -29.88
N VAL A 358 5.68 6.67 -30.46
CA VAL A 358 6.15 6.95 -31.82
C VAL A 358 5.65 5.84 -32.74
N PRO A 359 4.76 6.13 -33.70
CA PRO A 359 4.29 5.14 -34.66
C PRO A 359 5.38 4.73 -35.63
N ALA A 360 5.32 3.50 -36.13
CA ALA A 360 6.18 3.04 -37.23
C ALA A 360 5.87 3.81 -38.53
N ALA A 361 6.85 3.89 -39.40
CA ALA A 361 6.67 4.58 -40.67
C ALA A 361 5.53 3.96 -41.51
N GLY A 362 4.53 4.78 -41.85
CA GLY A 362 3.36 4.37 -42.61
C GLY A 362 2.18 3.83 -41.77
N ALA A 363 2.33 3.72 -40.49
CA ALA A 363 1.20 3.35 -39.61
C ALA A 363 0.23 4.55 -39.45
N ASP A 364 -1.07 4.26 -39.39
CA ASP A 364 -2.07 5.27 -39.08
C ASP A 364 -2.08 5.57 -37.57
N ALA A 365 -1.53 6.71 -37.22
CA ALA A 365 -1.33 7.12 -35.81
C ALA A 365 -2.64 7.18 -35.01
N ALA A 366 -3.76 7.57 -35.62
CA ALA A 366 -5.04 7.67 -34.93
C ALA A 366 -5.61 6.29 -34.58
N THR A 367 -5.61 5.37 -35.55
CA THR A 367 -6.05 3.98 -35.34
C THR A 367 -5.13 3.27 -34.33
N LEU A 368 -3.82 3.52 -34.41
CA LEU A 368 -2.85 2.93 -33.49
C LEU A 368 -3.04 3.45 -32.06
N ALA A 369 -3.38 4.74 -31.86
CA ALA A 369 -3.67 5.30 -30.55
C ALA A 369 -4.85 4.60 -29.86
N GLU A 370 -5.93 4.33 -30.60
CA GLU A 370 -7.06 3.58 -30.02
C GLU A 370 -6.67 2.13 -29.69
N THR A 371 -5.85 1.49 -30.52
CA THR A 371 -5.34 0.14 -30.24
C THR A 371 -4.46 0.11 -29.00
N VAL A 372 -3.54 1.05 -28.85
CA VAL A 372 -2.70 1.21 -27.64
C VAL A 372 -3.59 1.42 -26.41
N LYS A 373 -4.56 2.34 -26.50
CA LYS A 373 -5.48 2.65 -25.40
C LYS A 373 -6.28 1.43 -24.94
N GLU A 374 -6.83 0.68 -25.89
CA GLU A 374 -7.57 -0.54 -25.58
C GLU A 374 -6.66 -1.60 -24.97
N ARG A 375 -5.44 -1.76 -25.50
CA ARG A 375 -4.47 -2.73 -25.00
C ARG A 375 -4.00 -2.38 -23.58
N VAL A 376 -3.68 -1.13 -23.32
CA VAL A 376 -3.35 -0.61 -21.99
C VAL A 376 -4.50 -0.87 -21.01
N ARG A 377 -5.75 -0.57 -21.40
CA ARG A 377 -6.92 -0.79 -20.57
C ARG A 377 -7.15 -2.28 -20.27
N SER A 378 -7.06 -3.14 -21.27
CA SER A 378 -7.35 -4.57 -21.12
C SER A 378 -6.27 -5.32 -20.34
N ALA A 379 -4.99 -5.05 -20.62
CA ALA A 379 -3.86 -5.78 -20.05
C ALA A 379 -3.36 -5.17 -18.73
N LEU A 380 -3.28 -3.83 -18.63
CA LEU A 380 -2.78 -3.13 -17.45
C LEU A 380 -3.89 -2.63 -16.52
N ARG A 381 -5.15 -2.64 -16.97
CA ARG A 381 -6.33 -2.13 -16.24
C ARG A 381 -6.28 -0.63 -15.92
N PHE A 382 -5.52 0.14 -16.71
CA PHE A 382 -5.44 1.59 -16.61
C PHE A 382 -6.17 2.25 -17.77
N ASN A 383 -6.88 3.33 -17.47
CA ASN A 383 -7.28 4.29 -18.49
C ASN A 383 -6.13 5.27 -18.67
N ALA A 384 -5.55 5.32 -19.87
CA ALA A 384 -4.49 6.23 -20.24
C ALA A 384 -4.97 7.19 -21.32
N ASP A 385 -4.47 8.42 -21.27
CA ASP A 385 -4.53 9.37 -22.37
C ASP A 385 -3.38 9.03 -23.32
N VAL A 386 -3.73 8.60 -24.53
CA VAL A 386 -2.77 8.06 -25.50
C VAL A 386 -2.60 9.04 -26.65
N GLU A 387 -1.38 9.48 -26.89
CA GLU A 387 -1.09 10.42 -27.95
C GLU A 387 0.16 10.03 -28.75
N PRO A 388 0.09 10.13 -30.08
CA PRO A 388 1.26 9.94 -30.93
C PRO A 388 2.18 11.16 -30.86
N VAL A 389 3.49 10.92 -30.82
CA VAL A 389 4.54 11.95 -30.87
C VAL A 389 5.49 11.70 -32.02
N GLU A 390 6.15 12.75 -32.51
CA GLU A 390 7.07 12.63 -33.62
C GLU A 390 8.36 11.88 -33.31
N SER A 391 8.85 12.04 -32.07
CA SER A 391 10.06 11.39 -31.59
C SER A 391 10.11 11.31 -30.06
N LEU A 392 10.84 10.33 -29.54
CA LEU A 392 11.28 10.23 -28.15
C LEU A 392 12.79 9.97 -28.15
N GLU A 393 13.50 10.56 -27.19
CA GLU A 393 14.94 10.36 -27.05
C GLU A 393 15.28 8.89 -26.75
N ALA A 394 16.49 8.46 -27.13
CA ALA A 394 16.90 7.06 -27.01
C ALA A 394 16.89 6.56 -25.57
N ASP A 395 17.29 7.41 -24.63
CA ASP A 395 17.43 7.10 -23.20
C ASP A 395 16.19 7.47 -22.37
N THR A 396 15.07 7.78 -23.04
CA THR A 396 13.81 8.11 -22.33
C THR A 396 13.34 6.92 -21.50
N PRO A 397 13.15 7.08 -20.18
CA PRO A 397 12.58 6.03 -19.35
C PRO A 397 11.18 5.65 -19.82
N VAL A 398 10.86 4.35 -19.84
CA VAL A 398 9.54 3.86 -20.30
C VAL A 398 8.40 4.23 -19.38
N LEU A 399 8.70 4.57 -18.11
CA LEU A 399 7.74 5.01 -17.10
C LEU A 399 8.37 6.11 -16.26
N VAL A 400 7.68 7.23 -16.12
CA VAL A 400 8.13 8.42 -15.38
C VAL A 400 7.03 8.86 -14.43
N ASP A 401 7.40 9.12 -13.18
CA ASP A 401 6.54 9.83 -12.22
C ASP A 401 6.89 11.31 -12.25
N SER A 402 6.00 12.12 -12.81
CA SER A 402 6.16 13.58 -12.91
C SER A 402 5.23 14.33 -11.95
N ARG A 403 4.64 13.63 -10.98
CA ARG A 403 3.73 14.26 -10.02
C ARG A 403 4.49 15.21 -9.10
N THR A 404 3.90 16.37 -8.88
CA THR A 404 4.29 17.31 -7.83
C THR A 404 3.28 17.24 -6.70
N TRP A 405 3.76 17.31 -5.46
CA TRP A 405 2.94 17.33 -4.25
C TRP A 405 3.04 18.72 -3.65
N ASP A 406 1.92 19.44 -3.57
CA ASP A 406 1.85 20.81 -3.04
C ASP A 406 2.13 20.90 -1.54
#